data_b26e8bbc852d4e64e05c9177ab4b8632
#
_entry.id   b26e8bbc852d4e64e05c9177ab4b8632
#
_cell.length_a   1.000
_cell.length_b   1.000
_cell.length_c   1.000
_cell.angle_alpha   90.00
_cell.angle_beta   90.00
_cell.angle_gamma   90.00
#
_symmetry.space_group_name_H-M   'P 1'
#
loop_
_entity.id
_entity.type
_entity.pdbx_description
1 polymer ?
#
loop_
_entity_poly.entity_id
_entity_poly.type
_entity_poly.pdbx_seq_one_letter_code
_entity_poly.pdbx_strand_id
1 'polypeptide(L)'
;MPKIDIKTITEFDPSLTEYIGRLLGQLSSRPIRFTDDDLRAIIDSSGSQLMVMYADSEPVGMVTLGSYLAPTGRKVWIEDVVIDSSMRGQGLGRKLIDHAINQTQLLAPAALMLTSRPSRIEANKLYHSAGFKQRQTNVYKMEITQK
;
A
#
# COMPACT_ATOMS: atom_id res chain seq x y z
N MET A 1 20.29 -7.98 -13.03
CA MET A 1 19.11 -7.20 -12.56
C MET A 1 17.96 -8.16 -12.28
N PRO A 2 17.34 -8.10 -11.10
CA PRO A 2 16.21 -8.96 -10.85
C PRO A 2 15.01 -8.57 -11.71
N LYS A 3 14.20 -9.57 -12.04
CA LYS A 3 12.91 -9.34 -12.69
C LYS A 3 11.91 -8.88 -11.65
N ILE A 4 11.34 -7.69 -11.84
CA ILE A 4 10.35 -7.11 -10.94
C ILE A 4 8.95 -7.40 -11.49
N ASP A 5 8.09 -7.90 -10.62
CA ASP A 5 6.72 -8.23 -10.95
C ASP A 5 5.82 -7.78 -9.79
N ILE A 6 4.64 -7.25 -10.08
CA ILE A 6 3.68 -6.81 -9.06
C ILE A 6 2.37 -7.54 -9.30
N LYS A 7 1.88 -8.24 -8.27
CA LYS A 7 0.68 -9.06 -8.37
C LYS A 7 -0.36 -8.65 -7.34
N THR A 8 -1.60 -8.56 -7.76
CA THR A 8 -2.73 -8.45 -6.82
C THR A 8 -2.96 -9.83 -6.21
N ILE A 9 -3.05 -9.88 -4.89
CA ILE A 9 -3.22 -11.14 -4.16
C ILE A 9 -4.69 -11.51 -4.14
N THR A 10 -5.03 -12.61 -4.79
CA THR A 10 -6.41 -13.12 -4.90
C THR A 10 -6.59 -14.46 -4.20
N GLU A 11 -5.50 -15.14 -3.85
CA GLU A 11 -5.54 -16.46 -3.19
C GLU A 11 -4.69 -16.42 -1.92
N PHE A 12 -5.17 -17.12 -0.90
CA PHE A 12 -4.46 -17.21 0.37
C PHE A 12 -3.19 -18.07 0.23
N ASP A 13 -2.11 -17.57 0.85
CA ASP A 13 -0.83 -18.29 0.96
C ASP A 13 -0.22 -17.94 2.33
N PRO A 14 -0.03 -18.93 3.22
CA PRO A 14 0.50 -18.66 4.56
C PRO A 14 1.91 -18.07 4.56
N SER A 15 2.70 -18.31 3.51
CA SER A 15 4.02 -17.68 3.41
C SER A 15 3.93 -16.17 3.26
N LEU A 16 2.85 -15.67 2.65
CA LEU A 16 2.60 -14.24 2.55
C LEU A 16 2.22 -13.63 3.90
N THR A 17 1.48 -14.34 4.73
CA THR A 17 1.15 -13.87 6.08
C THR A 17 2.43 -13.56 6.86
N GLU A 18 3.37 -14.47 6.85
CA GLU A 18 4.65 -14.29 7.54
C GLU A 18 5.44 -13.12 6.95
N TYR A 19 5.51 -13.06 5.62
CA TYR A 19 6.25 -12.00 4.94
C TYR A 19 5.65 -10.62 5.20
N ILE A 20 4.34 -10.49 5.11
CA ILE A 20 3.64 -9.24 5.38
C ILE A 20 3.88 -8.80 6.84
N GLY A 21 3.84 -9.74 7.77
CA GLY A 21 4.15 -9.46 9.17
C GLY A 21 5.54 -8.83 9.34
N ARG A 22 6.54 -9.34 8.62
CA ARG A 22 7.90 -8.78 8.64
C ARG A 22 7.94 -7.37 8.03
N LEU A 23 7.25 -7.15 6.93
CA LEU A 23 7.18 -5.82 6.30
C LEU A 23 6.50 -4.80 7.22
N LEU A 24 5.43 -5.20 7.91
CA LEU A 24 4.76 -4.33 8.88
C LEU A 24 5.69 -3.92 10.01
N GLY A 25 6.60 -4.79 10.43
CA GLY A 25 7.62 -4.47 11.41
C GLY A 25 8.61 -3.40 10.93
N GLN A 26 8.78 -3.26 9.63
CA GLN A 26 9.62 -2.22 9.02
C GLN A 26 8.84 -0.90 8.83
N LEU A 27 7.52 -0.96 8.76
CA LEU A 27 6.66 0.20 8.54
C LEU A 27 6.33 0.93 9.85
N SER A 28 6.21 0.21 10.96
CA SER A 28 5.79 0.74 12.24
C SER A 28 6.82 0.43 13.33
N SER A 29 7.01 1.39 14.26
CA SER A 29 7.83 1.18 15.45
C SER A 29 7.15 0.31 16.50
N ARG A 30 5.83 0.07 16.36
CA ARG A 30 5.05 -0.78 17.26
C ARG A 30 4.89 -2.17 16.64
N PRO A 31 4.94 -3.24 17.46
CA PRO A 31 4.63 -4.57 16.94
C PRO A 31 3.21 -4.60 16.39
N ILE A 32 3.07 -5.11 15.17
CA ILE A 32 1.76 -5.30 14.54
C ILE A 32 1.59 -6.81 14.37
N ARG A 33 0.50 -7.33 14.96
CA ARG A 33 0.13 -8.72 14.78
C ARG A 33 -0.63 -8.86 13.46
N PHE A 34 -0.15 -9.75 12.59
CA PHE A 34 -0.81 -10.06 11.34
C PHE A 34 -0.99 -11.57 11.23
N THR A 35 -2.24 -12.01 11.06
CA THR A 35 -2.59 -13.43 11.09
C THR A 35 -3.09 -13.91 9.72
N ASP A 36 -3.18 -15.22 9.56
CA ASP A 36 -3.78 -15.82 8.35
C ASP A 36 -5.21 -15.34 8.13
N ASP A 37 -5.98 -15.18 9.20
CA ASP A 37 -7.35 -14.68 9.10
C ASP A 37 -7.39 -13.22 8.65
N ASP A 38 -6.43 -12.40 9.07
CA ASP A 38 -6.30 -11.02 8.59
C ASP A 38 -6.05 -10.99 7.08
N LEU A 39 -5.17 -11.84 6.59
CA LEU A 39 -4.88 -11.93 5.16
C LEU A 39 -6.10 -12.39 4.37
N ARG A 40 -6.81 -13.42 4.85
CA ARG A 40 -8.05 -13.90 4.21
C ARG A 40 -9.10 -12.80 4.16
N ALA A 41 -9.25 -12.04 5.24
CA ALA A 41 -10.24 -10.95 5.31
C ALA A 41 -9.93 -9.86 4.29
N ILE A 42 -8.65 -9.53 4.08
CA ILE A 42 -8.25 -8.55 3.06
C ILE A 42 -8.57 -9.08 1.66
N ILE A 43 -8.21 -10.33 1.38
CA ILE A 43 -8.46 -10.95 0.07
C ILE A 43 -9.97 -10.98 -0.25
N ASP A 44 -10.80 -11.27 0.74
CA ASP A 44 -12.25 -11.36 0.58
C ASP A 44 -12.94 -9.99 0.55
N SER A 45 -12.25 -8.93 0.91
CA SER A 45 -12.82 -7.58 0.94
C SER A 45 -12.83 -6.97 -0.46
N SER A 46 -14.01 -6.72 -1.00
CA SER A 46 -14.17 -6.17 -2.36
C SER A 46 -13.60 -4.75 -2.51
N GLY A 47 -13.50 -4.01 -1.41
CA GLY A 47 -12.95 -2.65 -1.40
C GLY A 47 -11.43 -2.58 -1.21
N SER A 48 -10.77 -3.72 -1.05
CA SER A 48 -9.33 -3.77 -0.79
C SER A 48 -8.60 -4.54 -1.87
N GLN A 49 -7.48 -4.00 -2.34
CA GLN A 49 -6.57 -4.69 -3.25
C GLN A 49 -5.18 -4.67 -2.64
N LEU A 50 -4.73 -5.83 -2.17
CA LEU A 50 -3.37 -6.00 -1.67
C LEU A 50 -2.49 -6.42 -2.85
N MET A 51 -1.47 -5.62 -3.13
CA MET A 51 -0.53 -5.89 -4.21
C MET A 51 0.85 -6.13 -3.62
N VAL A 52 1.50 -7.18 -4.06
CA VAL A 52 2.85 -7.58 -3.61
C VAL A 52 3.81 -7.48 -4.77
N MET A 53 4.95 -6.84 -4.52
CA MET A 53 6.04 -6.75 -5.49
C MET A 53 7.01 -7.89 -5.25
N TYR A 54 7.40 -8.56 -6.33
CA TYR A 54 8.36 -9.66 -6.33
C TYR A 54 9.60 -9.27 -7.12
N ALA A 55 10.76 -9.69 -6.63
CA ALA A 55 12.02 -9.64 -7.35
C ALA A 55 12.51 -11.08 -7.54
N ASP A 56 12.57 -11.56 -8.77
CA ASP A 56 12.91 -12.96 -9.10
C ASP A 56 12.10 -13.95 -8.26
N SER A 57 10.79 -13.71 -8.17
CA SER A 57 9.80 -14.55 -7.45
C SER A 57 9.87 -14.46 -5.92
N GLU A 58 10.75 -13.62 -5.36
CA GLU A 58 10.79 -13.36 -3.92
C GLU A 58 10.05 -12.07 -3.59
N PRO A 59 9.13 -12.06 -2.60
CA PRO A 59 8.43 -10.84 -2.23
C PRO A 59 9.39 -9.80 -1.65
N VAL A 60 9.28 -8.55 -2.12
CA VAL A 60 10.18 -7.46 -1.71
C VAL A 60 9.45 -6.17 -1.34
N GLY A 61 8.16 -6.15 -1.45
CA GLY A 61 7.38 -4.96 -1.09
C GLY A 61 5.89 -5.17 -1.24
N MET A 62 5.11 -4.21 -0.77
CA MET A 62 3.65 -4.27 -0.85
C MET A 62 3.02 -2.88 -0.85
N VAL A 63 1.79 -2.83 -1.33
CA VAL A 63 0.90 -1.67 -1.21
C VAL A 63 -0.54 -2.17 -1.18
N THR A 64 -1.39 -1.48 -0.45
CA THR A 64 -2.83 -1.75 -0.47
C THR A 64 -3.57 -0.56 -1.05
N LEU A 65 -4.55 -0.81 -1.92
CA LEU A 65 -5.52 0.19 -2.36
C LEU A 65 -6.87 -0.09 -1.69
N GLY A 66 -7.40 0.92 -1.00
CA GLY A 66 -8.78 0.91 -0.51
C GLY A 66 -9.64 1.77 -1.43
N SER A 67 -10.81 1.25 -1.83
CA SER A 67 -11.67 1.93 -2.80
C SER A 67 -13.12 1.90 -2.35
N TYR A 68 -13.80 3.05 -2.49
CA TYR A 68 -15.22 3.15 -2.18
C TYR A 68 -15.86 4.30 -2.96
N LEU A 69 -17.19 4.28 -3.04
CA LEU A 69 -17.97 5.36 -3.63
C LEU A 69 -18.58 6.23 -2.55
N ALA A 70 -18.51 7.54 -2.76
CA ALA A 70 -19.17 8.54 -1.95
C ALA A 70 -19.99 9.45 -2.90
N PRO A 71 -20.91 10.31 -2.37
CA PRO A 71 -21.64 11.21 -3.25
C PRO A 71 -20.75 12.11 -4.10
N THR A 72 -19.53 12.39 -3.65
CA THR A 72 -18.56 13.22 -4.40
C THR A 72 -17.71 12.40 -5.37
N GLY A 73 -17.96 11.09 -5.50
CA GLY A 73 -17.29 10.23 -6.46
C GLY A 73 -16.50 9.09 -5.83
N ARG A 74 -15.74 8.41 -6.68
CA ARG A 74 -14.91 7.29 -6.22
C ARG A 74 -13.64 7.81 -5.54
N LYS A 75 -13.37 7.25 -4.37
CA LYS A 75 -12.17 7.53 -3.57
C LYS A 75 -11.31 6.28 -3.53
N VAL A 76 -10.02 6.44 -3.78
CA VAL A 76 -9.03 5.36 -3.67
C VAL A 76 -7.91 5.85 -2.78
N TRP A 77 -7.55 5.04 -1.78
CA TRP A 77 -6.50 5.36 -0.83
C TRP A 77 -5.36 4.38 -0.94
N ILE A 78 -4.14 4.91 -0.98
CA ILE A 78 -2.92 4.10 -0.87
C ILE A 78 -2.61 3.92 0.61
N GLU A 79 -2.46 2.66 1.02
CA GLU A 79 -2.19 2.27 2.40
C GLU A 79 -0.98 1.35 2.48
N ASP A 80 -0.23 1.47 3.57
CA ASP A 80 0.82 0.51 3.96
C ASP A 80 1.83 0.22 2.84
N VAL A 81 2.38 1.30 2.25
CA VAL A 81 3.43 1.18 1.23
C VAL A 81 4.74 0.87 1.91
N VAL A 82 5.35 -0.25 1.57
CA VAL A 82 6.68 -0.58 2.10
C VAL A 82 7.48 -1.39 1.09
N ILE A 83 8.77 -1.04 0.97
CA ILE A 83 9.78 -1.84 0.28
C ILE A 83 10.69 -2.43 1.35
N ASP A 84 10.98 -3.72 1.25
CA ASP A 84 11.90 -4.39 2.16
C ASP A 84 13.22 -3.60 2.25
N SER A 85 13.73 -3.43 3.47
CA SER A 85 14.94 -2.63 3.72
C SER A 85 16.14 -3.10 2.93
N SER A 86 16.22 -4.41 2.62
CA SER A 86 17.29 -4.99 1.81
C SER A 86 17.26 -4.55 0.35
N MET A 87 16.13 -4.01 -0.10
CA MET A 87 15.90 -3.65 -1.50
C MET A 87 15.70 -2.15 -1.74
N ARG A 88 15.94 -1.33 -0.73
CA ARG A 88 15.78 0.13 -0.85
C ARG A 88 16.89 0.75 -1.70
N GLY A 89 16.64 1.94 -2.24
CA GLY A 89 17.60 2.67 -3.04
C GLY A 89 17.69 2.21 -4.49
N GLN A 90 16.73 1.42 -4.99
CA GLN A 90 16.72 0.88 -6.35
C GLN A 90 15.54 1.37 -7.19
N GLY A 91 14.82 2.38 -6.72
CA GLY A 91 13.66 2.91 -7.44
C GLY A 91 12.40 2.04 -7.36
N LEU A 92 12.38 1.03 -6.50
CA LEU A 92 11.24 0.10 -6.41
C LEU A 92 10.01 0.74 -5.80
N GLY A 93 10.18 1.67 -4.86
CA GLY A 93 9.06 2.43 -4.30
C GLY A 93 8.31 3.21 -5.38
N ARG A 94 9.04 3.84 -6.30
CA ARG A 94 8.42 4.55 -7.42
C ARG A 94 7.66 3.59 -8.34
N LYS A 95 8.22 2.42 -8.64
CA LYS A 95 7.53 1.41 -9.45
C LYS A 95 6.24 0.96 -8.79
N LEU A 96 6.25 0.79 -7.47
CA LEU A 96 5.08 0.37 -6.72
C LEU A 96 3.99 1.46 -6.77
N ILE A 97 4.35 2.70 -6.59
CA ILE A 97 3.42 3.84 -6.67
C ILE A 97 2.88 4.00 -8.10
N ASP A 98 3.71 3.89 -9.11
CA ASP A 98 3.25 3.96 -10.51
C ASP A 98 2.25 2.85 -10.82
N HIS A 99 2.49 1.65 -10.29
CA HIS A 99 1.55 0.54 -10.45
C HIS A 99 0.20 0.85 -9.77
N ALA A 100 0.24 1.41 -8.57
CA ALA A 100 -0.99 1.82 -7.86
C ALA A 100 -1.76 2.88 -8.65
N ILE A 101 -1.06 3.85 -9.24
CA ILE A 101 -1.69 4.85 -10.11
C ILE A 101 -2.35 4.18 -11.31
N ASN A 102 -1.66 3.25 -11.97
CA ASN A 102 -2.20 2.55 -13.14
C ASN A 102 -3.43 1.72 -12.78
N GLN A 103 -3.43 1.05 -11.63
CA GLN A 103 -4.61 0.31 -11.16
C GLN A 103 -5.78 1.24 -10.87
N THR A 104 -5.50 2.41 -10.30
CA THR A 104 -6.54 3.42 -10.04
C THR A 104 -7.12 3.96 -11.34
N GLN A 105 -6.30 4.08 -12.39
CA GLN A 105 -6.77 4.54 -13.71
C GLN A 105 -7.88 3.65 -14.26
N LEU A 106 -7.87 2.36 -13.94
CA LEU A 106 -8.94 1.44 -14.34
C LEU A 106 -10.28 1.75 -13.66
N LEU A 107 -10.25 2.54 -12.59
CA LEU A 107 -11.44 2.94 -11.83
C LEU A 107 -11.86 4.39 -12.14
N ALA A 108 -11.20 5.05 -13.09
CA ALA A 108 -11.45 6.47 -13.41
C ALA A 108 -12.89 6.71 -13.85
N PRO A 109 -13.51 7.85 -13.50
CA PRO A 109 -12.93 8.95 -12.74
C PRO A 109 -12.83 8.62 -11.26
N ALA A 110 -11.69 8.92 -10.65
CA ALA A 110 -11.43 8.63 -9.24
C ALA A 110 -10.43 9.63 -8.66
N ALA A 111 -10.48 9.83 -7.35
CA ALA A 111 -9.45 10.56 -6.63
C ALA A 111 -8.55 9.55 -5.91
N LEU A 112 -7.25 9.60 -6.19
CA LEU A 112 -6.26 8.77 -5.51
C LEU A 112 -5.55 9.60 -4.45
N MET A 113 -5.59 9.12 -3.22
CA MET A 113 -5.11 9.85 -2.05
C MET A 113 -4.18 8.98 -1.21
N LEU A 114 -3.31 9.64 -0.48
CA LEU A 114 -2.48 9.01 0.56
C LEU A 114 -2.19 10.04 1.65
N THR A 115 -1.75 9.57 2.80
CA THR A 115 -1.22 10.43 3.85
C THR A 115 0.24 10.11 4.09
N SER A 116 1.04 11.13 4.39
CA SER A 116 2.46 10.99 4.67
C SER A 116 2.88 12.08 5.65
N ARG A 117 3.68 11.69 6.63
CA ARG A 117 4.19 12.66 7.61
C ARG A 117 5.17 13.61 6.96
N PRO A 118 5.20 14.90 7.35
CA PRO A 118 6.18 15.85 6.81
C PRO A 118 7.64 15.41 6.99
N SER A 119 7.93 14.65 8.04
CA SER A 119 9.29 14.16 8.32
C SER A 119 9.80 13.14 7.32
N ARG A 120 8.90 12.51 6.54
CA ARG A 120 9.28 11.52 5.52
C ARG A 120 9.67 12.22 4.22
N ILE A 121 10.83 12.88 4.23
CA ILE A 121 11.26 13.78 3.17
C ILE A 121 11.39 13.06 1.84
N GLU A 122 12.05 11.89 1.80
CA GLU A 122 12.27 11.15 0.56
C GLU A 122 10.96 10.60 -0.03
N ALA A 123 10.08 10.08 0.84
CA ALA A 123 8.77 9.60 0.39
C ALA A 123 7.93 10.74 -0.19
N ASN A 124 7.94 11.89 0.46
CA ASN A 124 7.19 13.06 -0.03
C ASN A 124 7.71 13.54 -1.37
N LYS A 125 9.04 13.55 -1.58
CA LYS A 125 9.63 13.87 -2.88
C LYS A 125 9.15 12.91 -3.97
N LEU A 126 9.11 11.62 -3.64
CA LEU A 126 8.62 10.59 -4.55
C LEU A 126 7.17 10.86 -4.96
N TYR A 127 6.31 11.17 -3.99
CA TYR A 127 4.90 11.43 -4.27
C TYR A 127 4.72 12.67 -5.14
N HIS A 128 5.43 13.75 -4.86
CA HIS A 128 5.40 14.93 -5.72
C HIS A 128 5.87 14.61 -7.14
N SER A 129 6.96 13.87 -7.28
CA SER A 129 7.49 13.50 -8.61
C SER A 129 6.54 12.57 -9.37
N ALA A 130 5.73 11.79 -8.67
CA ALA A 130 4.74 10.91 -9.28
C ALA A 130 3.46 11.64 -9.72
N GLY A 131 3.31 12.92 -9.34
CA GLY A 131 2.17 13.73 -9.74
C GLY A 131 1.16 14.04 -8.64
N PHE A 132 1.41 13.57 -7.42
CA PHE A 132 0.55 13.93 -6.28
C PHE A 132 0.76 15.37 -5.88
N LYS A 133 -0.34 16.03 -5.49
CA LYS A 133 -0.30 17.40 -4.97
C LYS A 133 -0.71 17.39 -3.52
N GLN A 134 0.09 18.05 -2.69
CA GLN A 134 -0.25 18.21 -1.28
C GLN A 134 -1.53 19.04 -1.15
N ARG A 135 -2.47 18.55 -0.35
CA ARG A 135 -3.72 19.27 -0.06
C ARG A 135 -3.56 20.05 1.23
N GLN A 136 -4.15 21.24 1.25
CA GLN A 136 -4.26 22.03 2.46
C GLN A 136 -5.50 21.60 3.24
N THR A 137 -5.33 20.60 4.09
CA THR A 137 -6.41 19.97 4.85
C THR A 137 -5.85 19.39 6.13
N ASN A 138 -6.73 19.09 7.07
CA ASN A 138 -6.34 18.39 8.31
C ASN A 138 -6.82 16.94 8.24
N VAL A 139 -6.02 16.03 8.77
CA VAL A 139 -6.41 14.63 8.93
C VAL A 139 -6.69 14.40 10.41
N TYR A 140 -7.89 13.89 10.70
CA TYR A 140 -8.30 13.54 12.05
C TYR A 140 -8.44 12.03 12.17
N LYS A 141 -8.04 11.50 13.33
CA LYS A 141 -8.10 10.06 13.59
C LYS A 141 -8.71 9.83 14.98
N MET A 142 -9.58 8.84 15.08
CA MET A 142 -10.09 8.34 16.35
C MET A 142 -10.03 6.82 16.30
N GLU A 143 -9.48 6.19 17.33
CA GLU A 143 -9.51 4.74 17.43
C GLU A 143 -10.88 4.31 17.94
N ILE A 144 -11.55 3.41 17.19
CA ILE A 144 -12.84 2.83 17.59
C ILE A 144 -12.58 1.40 18.02
N THR A 145 -12.88 1.11 19.27
CA THR A 145 -12.67 -0.21 19.85
C THR A 145 -14.02 -0.84 20.20
N GLN A 146 -14.03 -2.17 20.35
CA GLN A 146 -15.22 -2.87 20.86
C GLN A 146 -15.42 -2.50 22.32
N LYS A 147 -16.70 -2.31 22.68
CA LYS A 147 -17.10 -2.06 24.06
C LYS A 147 -17.17 -3.36 24.85
#